data_5daa347f6db37ff6861a776904304df4
#
_entry.id   5daa347f6db37ff6861a776904304df4
#
_cell.length_a   1.000
_cell.length_b   1.000
_cell.length_c   1.000
_cell.angle_alpha   90.00
_cell.angle_beta   90.00
_cell.angle_gamma   90.00
#
_symmetry.space_group_name_H-M   'P 1'
#
loop_
_entity.id
_entity.type
_entity.pdbx_description
1 polymer ?
#
loop_
_entity_poly.entity_id
_entity_poly.type
_entity_poly.pdbx_seq_one_letter_code
_entity_poly.pdbx_strand_id
1 'polypeptide(L)'
;MNEYQRAMMDLPDVNMKGDPCPFCGAPSTNAHHVVPRSQGGAMGPLVHVCGFGNAGGCHGRLHAHTLHLKAENGCWWYLETKSPVKFDKALTMEGWSML
;
A
#
# COMPACT_ATOMS: atom_id res chain seq x y z
N MET A 1 3.37 13.14 -9.85
CA MET A 1 2.94 12.64 -8.52
C MET A 1 1.86 13.58 -8.00
N ASN A 2 0.73 13.04 -7.55
CA ASN A 2 -0.36 13.86 -7.01
C ASN A 2 -0.11 14.19 -5.52
N GLU A 3 -0.98 15.01 -4.93
CA GLU A 3 -0.81 15.43 -3.52
C GLU A 3 -0.90 14.27 -2.53
N TYR A 4 -1.71 13.25 -2.82
CA TYR A 4 -1.84 12.06 -1.97
C TYR A 4 -0.56 11.23 -2.00
N GLN A 5 0.06 11.09 -3.16
CA GLN A 5 1.34 10.40 -3.29
C GLN A 5 2.46 11.17 -2.60
N ARG A 6 2.45 12.50 -2.69
CA ARG A 6 3.42 13.33 -1.96
C ARG A 6 3.27 13.18 -0.45
N ALA A 7 2.03 13.14 0.04
CA ALA A 7 1.78 12.90 1.45
C ALA A 7 2.32 11.53 1.90
N MET A 8 2.20 10.51 1.07
CA MET A 8 2.78 9.19 1.35
C MET A 8 4.31 9.22 1.39
N MET A 9 4.94 10.01 0.51
CA MET A 9 6.40 10.14 0.48
C MET A 9 6.97 10.77 1.75
N ASP A 10 6.18 11.54 2.48
CA ASP A 10 6.59 12.21 3.72
C ASP A 10 6.48 11.31 4.95
N LEU A 11 5.87 10.13 4.83
CA LEU A 11 5.73 9.21 5.93
C LEU A 11 6.86 8.18 5.96
N PRO A 12 7.17 7.62 7.15
CA PRO A 12 8.08 6.48 7.25
C PRO A 12 7.46 5.24 6.61
N ASP A 13 8.25 4.16 6.52
CA ASP A 13 7.74 2.87 6.09
C ASP A 13 6.49 2.47 6.91
N VAL A 14 5.57 1.76 6.28
CA VAL A 14 4.34 1.33 6.94
C VAL A 14 4.64 0.38 8.10
N ASN A 15 5.60 -0.52 7.91
CA ASN A 15 6.08 -1.44 8.93
C ASN A 15 7.56 -1.77 8.67
N MET A 16 8.15 -2.56 9.55
CA MET A 16 9.57 -2.92 9.44
C MET A 16 9.72 -4.29 8.79
N LYS A 17 10.88 -4.53 8.18
CA LYS A 17 11.24 -5.85 7.67
C LYS A 17 11.16 -6.87 8.80
N GLY A 18 10.46 -7.97 8.56
CA GLY A 18 10.24 -9.02 9.55
C GLY A 18 8.94 -8.88 10.35
N ASP A 19 8.28 -7.72 10.27
CA ASP A 19 6.98 -7.54 10.91
C ASP A 19 5.92 -8.40 10.20
N PRO A 20 4.86 -8.81 10.89
CA PRO A 20 3.72 -9.45 10.24
C PRO A 20 3.11 -8.55 9.17
N CYS A 21 2.51 -9.18 8.14
CA CYS A 21 1.77 -8.45 7.12
C CYS A 21 0.67 -7.59 7.79
N PRO A 22 0.64 -6.28 7.55
CA PRO A 22 -0.30 -5.41 8.25
C PRO A 22 -1.75 -5.62 7.83
N PHE A 23 -2.00 -6.35 6.74
CA PHE A 23 -3.34 -6.58 6.23
C PHE A 23 -3.94 -7.92 6.66
N CYS A 24 -3.12 -8.96 6.86
CA CYS A 24 -3.62 -10.30 7.19
C CYS A 24 -2.89 -11.00 8.33
N GLY A 25 -1.81 -10.42 8.84
CA GLY A 25 -1.05 -11.00 9.96
C GLY A 25 -0.12 -12.14 9.60
N ALA A 26 -0.10 -12.59 8.35
CA ALA A 26 0.82 -13.64 7.90
C ALA A 26 2.26 -13.12 7.87
N PRO A 27 3.27 -14.01 7.86
CA PRO A 27 4.65 -13.57 7.71
C PRO A 27 4.84 -12.71 6.45
N SER A 28 5.49 -11.58 6.58
CA SER A 28 5.79 -10.72 5.43
C SER A 28 7.05 -11.22 4.74
N THR A 29 6.97 -11.38 3.42
CA THR A 29 8.06 -11.92 2.61
C THR A 29 8.49 -10.97 1.49
N ASN A 30 7.76 -9.90 1.26
CA ASN A 30 8.02 -8.95 0.18
C ASN A 30 8.00 -7.51 0.69
N ALA A 31 8.90 -6.70 0.15
CA ALA A 31 8.86 -5.24 0.32
C ALA A 31 8.21 -4.63 -0.92
N HIS A 32 7.20 -3.79 -0.70
CA HIS A 32 6.45 -3.12 -1.77
C HIS A 32 6.62 -1.61 -1.65
N HIS A 33 6.96 -0.96 -2.76
CA HIS A 33 6.97 0.51 -2.82
C HIS A 33 5.54 1.01 -2.82
N VAL A 34 5.14 1.75 -1.79
CA VAL A 34 3.77 2.27 -1.68
C VAL A 34 3.46 3.22 -2.83
N VAL A 35 4.40 4.11 -3.15
CA VAL A 35 4.34 4.90 -4.39
C VAL A 35 5.19 4.17 -5.44
N PRO A 36 4.63 3.81 -6.60
CA PRO A 36 5.38 3.07 -7.62
C PRO A 36 6.66 3.78 -8.04
N ARG A 37 7.71 3.01 -8.30
CA ARG A 37 8.99 3.56 -8.79
C ARG A 37 8.79 4.38 -10.07
N SER A 38 7.95 3.90 -10.97
CA SER A 38 7.63 4.59 -12.23
C SER A 38 6.98 5.95 -12.02
N GLN A 39 6.48 6.21 -10.80
CA GLN A 39 5.83 7.47 -10.44
C GLN A 39 6.66 8.27 -9.44
N GLY A 40 7.95 7.97 -9.33
CA GLY A 40 8.87 8.72 -8.47
C GLY A 40 9.03 8.17 -7.05
N GLY A 41 8.52 6.96 -6.78
CA GLY A 41 8.49 6.39 -5.44
C GLY A 41 9.72 5.60 -5.01
N ALA A 42 10.80 5.59 -5.79
CA ALA A 42 11.98 4.76 -5.49
C ALA A 42 12.60 5.04 -4.12
N MET A 43 12.57 6.27 -3.64
CA MET A 43 13.09 6.68 -2.33
C MET A 43 11.99 6.83 -1.28
N GLY A 44 10.77 6.42 -1.61
CA GLY A 44 9.63 6.56 -0.74
C GLY A 44 9.43 5.38 0.21
N PRO A 45 8.34 5.40 0.98
CA PRO A 45 8.08 4.39 1.99
C PRO A 45 7.81 3.01 1.41
N LEU A 46 8.15 1.99 2.19
CA LEU A 46 7.89 0.59 1.88
C LEU A 46 6.80 0.05 2.81
N VAL A 47 6.10 -0.96 2.34
CA VAL A 47 5.28 -1.83 3.19
C VAL A 47 5.75 -3.27 3.00
N HIS A 48 5.95 -3.97 4.12
CA HIS A 48 6.37 -5.38 4.11
C HIS A 48 5.13 -6.26 4.22
N VAL A 49 4.89 -7.08 3.21
CA VAL A 49 3.65 -7.84 3.04
C VAL A 49 3.92 -9.29 2.70
N CYS A 50 2.90 -10.13 2.91
CA CYS A 50 2.95 -11.52 2.49
C CYS A 50 2.77 -11.63 0.97
N GLY A 51 3.19 -12.77 0.39
CA GLY A 51 2.97 -13.08 -1.01
C GLY A 51 4.16 -13.71 -1.68
N PHE A 52 3.98 -14.00 -2.97
CA PHE A 52 5.02 -14.56 -3.84
C PHE A 52 5.19 -13.64 -5.05
N GLY A 53 6.26 -12.88 -5.07
CA GLY A 53 6.48 -11.91 -6.13
C GLY A 53 5.29 -10.97 -6.25
N ASN A 54 4.90 -10.63 -7.48
CA ASN A 54 3.82 -9.67 -7.75
C ASN A 54 2.44 -10.32 -7.91
N ALA A 55 2.31 -11.65 -7.73
CA ALA A 55 1.09 -12.36 -8.08
C ALA A 55 0.35 -12.96 -6.89
N GLY A 56 1.01 -13.14 -5.75
CA GLY A 56 0.42 -13.84 -4.60
C GLY A 56 0.27 -12.98 -3.36
N GLY A 57 -0.63 -13.39 -2.46
CA GLY A 57 -0.85 -12.77 -1.17
C GLY A 57 -1.27 -11.30 -1.24
N CYS A 58 -1.02 -10.57 -0.18
CA CYS A 58 -1.35 -9.14 -0.14
C CYS A 58 -0.50 -8.33 -1.11
N HIS A 59 0.75 -8.74 -1.39
CA HIS A 59 1.58 -8.11 -2.41
C HIS A 59 0.91 -8.19 -3.79
N GLY A 60 0.36 -9.37 -4.13
CA GLY A 60 -0.40 -9.53 -5.38
C GLY A 60 -1.65 -8.66 -5.43
N ARG A 61 -2.33 -8.50 -4.30
CA ARG A 61 -3.52 -7.63 -4.22
C ARG A 61 -3.19 -6.16 -4.41
N LEU A 62 -2.05 -5.70 -3.90
CA LEU A 62 -1.57 -4.33 -4.13
C LEU A 62 -1.28 -4.12 -5.63
N HIS A 63 -0.63 -5.05 -6.28
CA HIS A 63 -0.36 -4.98 -7.71
C HIS A 63 -1.62 -5.12 -8.57
N ALA A 64 -2.61 -5.88 -8.10
CA ALA A 64 -3.87 -6.07 -8.80
C ALA A 64 -4.87 -4.93 -8.58
N HIS A 65 -4.53 -3.94 -7.75
CA HIS A 65 -5.40 -2.81 -7.41
C HIS A 65 -6.69 -3.20 -6.70
N THR A 66 -6.64 -4.24 -5.88
CA THR A 66 -7.75 -4.64 -4.98
C THR A 66 -7.43 -4.32 -3.52
N LEU A 67 -6.22 -3.85 -3.25
CA LEU A 67 -5.80 -3.37 -1.95
C LEU A 67 -5.06 -2.04 -2.16
N HIS A 68 -5.46 -1.01 -1.43
CA HIS A 68 -4.98 0.33 -1.63
C HIS A 68 -4.47 0.92 -0.32
N LEU A 69 -3.46 1.80 -0.42
CA LEU A 69 -2.91 2.54 0.70
C LEU A 69 -2.94 4.02 0.40
N LYS A 70 -3.22 4.81 1.42
CA LYS A 70 -3.08 6.27 1.36
C LYS A 70 -2.56 6.81 2.68
N ALA A 71 -2.01 8.00 2.65
CA ALA A 71 -1.64 8.77 3.84
C ALA A 71 -2.63 9.91 4.02
N GLU A 72 -3.16 10.05 5.22
CA GLU A 72 -4.05 11.14 5.57
C GLU A 72 -3.85 11.49 7.05
N ASN A 73 -3.70 12.77 7.33
CA ASN A 73 -3.47 13.27 8.70
C ASN A 73 -2.26 12.59 9.39
N GLY A 74 -1.21 12.32 8.63
CA GLY A 74 0.01 11.70 9.16
C GLY A 74 -0.11 10.21 9.45
N CYS A 75 -1.20 9.57 9.07
CA CYS A 75 -1.47 8.16 9.32
C CYS A 75 -1.64 7.41 8.01
N TRP A 76 -1.40 6.08 8.07
CA TRP A 76 -1.66 5.19 6.96
C TRP A 76 -3.09 4.67 7.03
N TRP A 77 -3.74 4.60 5.87
CA TRP A 77 -5.09 4.07 5.70
C TRP A 77 -5.09 3.05 4.57
N TYR A 78 -5.97 2.07 4.64
CA TYR A 78 -6.10 1.08 3.58
C TYR A 78 -7.56 0.85 3.20
N LEU A 79 -7.76 0.37 1.96
CA LEU A 79 -9.07 0.04 1.42
C LEU A 79 -8.94 -1.26 0.62
N GLU A 80 -9.86 -2.20 0.88
CA GLU A 80 -10.01 -3.42 0.08
C GLU A 80 -11.18 -3.25 -0.87
N THR A 81 -11.01 -3.66 -2.12
CA THR A 81 -12.07 -3.63 -3.12
C THR A 81 -12.26 -5.04 -3.70
N LYS A 82 -13.50 -5.35 -4.11
CA LYS A 82 -13.82 -6.68 -4.66
C LYS A 82 -13.26 -6.86 -6.07
N SER A 83 -13.13 -5.78 -6.82
CA SER A 83 -12.58 -5.78 -8.16
C SER A 83 -11.50 -4.71 -8.28
N PRO A 84 -10.61 -4.82 -9.28
CA PRO A 84 -9.54 -3.85 -9.47
C PRO A 84 -10.07 -2.44 -9.66
N VAL A 85 -9.50 -1.48 -8.94
CA VAL A 85 -9.85 -0.07 -9.00
C VAL A 85 -8.55 0.73 -9.03
N LYS A 86 -8.43 1.68 -9.95
CA LYS A 86 -7.25 2.55 -9.98
C LYS A 86 -7.20 3.44 -8.73
N PHE A 87 -6.00 3.85 -8.35
CA PHE A 87 -5.79 4.64 -7.14
C PHE A 87 -6.63 5.91 -7.10
N ASP A 88 -6.70 6.64 -8.19
CA ASP A 88 -7.48 7.88 -8.26
C ASP A 88 -8.95 7.65 -7.92
N LYS A 89 -9.53 6.56 -8.42
CA LYS A 89 -10.92 6.20 -8.13
C LYS A 89 -11.05 5.70 -6.69
N ALA A 90 -10.11 4.92 -6.21
CA ALA A 90 -10.13 4.44 -4.82
C ALA A 90 -10.16 5.59 -3.83
N LEU A 91 -9.47 6.69 -4.10
CA LEU A 91 -9.47 7.89 -3.26
C LEU A 91 -10.85 8.51 -3.10
N THR A 92 -11.76 8.31 -4.05
CA THR A 92 -13.13 8.82 -3.98
C THR A 92 -14.10 7.87 -3.29
N MET A 93 -13.65 6.66 -2.95
CA MET A 93 -14.49 5.64 -2.33
C MET A 93 -14.48 5.76 -0.82
N GLU A 94 -15.55 5.28 -0.20
CA GLU A 94 -15.67 5.16 1.25
C GLU A 94 -15.20 3.79 1.73
N GLY A 95 -15.05 3.63 3.04
CA GLY A 95 -14.69 2.35 3.64
C GLY A 95 -13.21 2.22 3.99
N TRP A 96 -12.44 3.29 3.90
CA TRP A 96 -11.05 3.31 4.34
C TRP A 96 -10.95 3.06 5.84
N SER A 97 -10.01 2.21 6.24
CA SER A 97 -9.71 1.93 7.64
C SER A 97 -8.30 2.38 7.97
N MET A 98 -8.11 2.86 9.20
CA MET A 98 -6.78 3.21 9.67
C MET A 98 -5.96 1.94 9.95
N LEU A 99 -4.73 1.96 9.51
CA LEU A 99 -3.83 0.84 9.65
C LEU A 99 -3.18 0.82 11.04
#